data_e56e700f5ebaa80831a0030e71698193
#
_entry.id   e56e700f5ebaa80831a0030e71698193
#
_cell.length_a   1.000
_cell.length_b   1.000
_cell.length_c   1.000
_cell.angle_alpha   90.00
_cell.angle_beta   90.00
_cell.angle_gamma   90.00
#
_symmetry.space_group_name_H-M   'P 1'
#
loop_
_entity.id
_entity.type
_entity.pdbx_description
1 polymer ?
#
loop_
_entity_poly.entity_id
_entity_poly.type
_entity_poly.pdbx_seq_one_letter_code
_entity_poly.pdbx_strand_id
1 'polypeptide(L)'
;MIESQEHALKMAESIAGVCRALKLPYIFKASYDKANRTSIKSYRGPGVAEGLRILHNVAARVKIPVLTDVHEGADVPRVAEVVDVLQIPAFLCRQTDLIVAAARSGRAVNIKKGQFVSPWDMRHAVEKARQAGNERVFVTERGSSFGYNNLVVDMRSLPVMREFAPVVFDATHSVQLPSAGADGKAVSGGQPQFIPVLARAAVAAGVDGIFLEVHDNPAQAKSDGPNALELSKLRGVLEQLLAVRKAVTMKES
;
A
#
# COMPACT_ATOMS: atom_id res chain seq x y z
N MET A 1 -2.92 -6.72 6.74
CA MET A 1 -3.80 -7.88 6.43
C MET A 1 -4.95 -7.93 7.41
N ILE A 2 -6.12 -8.48 7.02
CA ILE A 2 -7.23 -8.70 7.97
C ILE A 2 -6.89 -9.87 8.88
N GLU A 3 -6.86 -9.64 10.17
CA GLU A 3 -6.60 -10.65 11.20
C GLU A 3 -7.89 -11.11 11.89
N SER A 4 -8.77 -10.16 12.17
CA SER A 4 -10.15 -10.36 12.63
C SER A 4 -10.97 -9.11 12.33
N GLN A 5 -12.30 -9.19 12.45
CA GLN A 5 -13.17 -8.03 12.30
C GLN A 5 -12.94 -6.99 13.38
N GLU A 6 -12.79 -7.41 14.62
CA GLU A 6 -12.56 -6.51 15.77
C GLU A 6 -11.25 -5.73 15.60
N HIS A 7 -10.17 -6.44 15.23
CA HIS A 7 -8.88 -5.80 15.00
C HIS A 7 -8.94 -4.82 13.83
N ALA A 8 -9.57 -5.19 12.71
CA ALA A 8 -9.72 -4.31 11.55
C ALA A 8 -10.50 -3.02 11.91
N LEU A 9 -11.59 -3.13 12.66
CA LEU A 9 -12.36 -1.97 13.13
C LEU A 9 -11.54 -1.11 14.10
N LYS A 10 -10.90 -1.70 15.10
CA LYS A 10 -10.04 -1.00 16.06
C LYS A 10 -8.94 -0.20 15.34
N MET A 11 -8.24 -0.84 14.39
CA MET A 11 -7.18 -0.18 13.63
C MET A 11 -7.73 0.94 12.75
N ALA A 12 -8.83 0.72 12.04
CA ALA A 12 -9.46 1.73 11.19
C ALA A 12 -9.92 2.94 11.99
N GLU A 13 -10.60 2.75 13.14
CA GLU A 13 -11.06 3.82 14.02
C GLU A 13 -9.88 4.63 14.60
N SER A 14 -8.84 3.92 15.08
CA SER A 14 -7.66 4.57 15.68
C SER A 14 -6.90 5.42 14.66
N ILE A 15 -6.62 4.86 13.47
CA ILE A 15 -5.92 5.60 12.41
C ILE A 15 -6.78 6.76 11.89
N ALA A 16 -8.08 6.54 11.68
CA ALA A 16 -9.00 7.60 11.26
C ALA A 16 -9.07 8.74 12.31
N GLY A 17 -9.00 8.44 13.59
CA GLY A 17 -8.92 9.42 14.66
C GLY A 17 -7.68 10.32 14.54
N VAL A 18 -6.51 9.71 14.32
CA VAL A 18 -5.27 10.45 14.10
C VAL A 18 -5.35 11.31 12.83
N CYS A 19 -5.82 10.73 11.71
CA CYS A 19 -5.92 11.45 10.44
C CYS A 19 -6.90 12.63 10.53
N ARG A 20 -8.07 12.46 11.16
CA ARG A 20 -9.02 13.55 11.39
C ARG A 20 -8.43 14.68 12.23
N ALA A 21 -7.72 14.36 13.31
CA ALA A 21 -7.07 15.36 14.14
C ALA A 21 -6.01 16.17 13.38
N LEU A 22 -5.34 15.56 12.39
CA LEU A 22 -4.34 16.18 11.54
C LEU A 22 -4.92 16.73 10.22
N LYS A 23 -6.24 16.64 10.01
CA LYS A 23 -6.95 17.05 8.78
C LYS A 23 -6.38 16.37 7.51
N LEU A 24 -5.98 15.12 7.62
CA LEU A 24 -5.48 14.30 6.52
C LEU A 24 -6.58 13.43 5.93
N PRO A 25 -6.73 13.38 4.58
CA PRO A 25 -7.53 12.36 3.93
C PRO A 25 -6.97 10.97 4.25
N TYR A 26 -7.85 9.98 4.38
CA TYR A 26 -7.45 8.63 4.75
C TYR A 26 -8.26 7.58 3.98
N ILE A 27 -7.57 6.58 3.46
CA ILE A 27 -8.14 5.38 2.85
C ILE A 27 -7.65 4.19 3.68
N PHE A 28 -8.56 3.41 4.25
CA PHE A 28 -8.19 2.19 4.97
C PHE A 28 -7.88 1.07 4.00
N LYS A 29 -6.69 0.47 4.13
CA LYS A 29 -6.30 -0.69 3.33
C LYS A 29 -6.14 -1.92 4.19
N ALA A 30 -6.77 -3.02 3.79
CA ALA A 30 -6.44 -4.35 4.32
C ALA A 30 -6.63 -5.43 3.26
N SER A 31 -5.73 -6.42 3.23
CA SER A 31 -5.83 -7.56 2.32
C SER A 31 -6.70 -8.66 2.92
N TYR A 32 -7.58 -9.24 2.12
CA TYR A 32 -8.35 -10.43 2.48
C TYR A 32 -7.58 -11.73 2.27
N ASP A 33 -6.55 -11.69 1.43
CA ASP A 33 -5.62 -12.80 1.16
C ASP A 33 -4.21 -12.27 0.91
N LYS A 34 -3.23 -13.02 1.31
CA LYS A 34 -1.80 -12.85 0.96
C LYS A 34 -1.40 -14.01 0.04
N ALA A 35 -1.75 -13.90 -1.24
CA ALA A 35 -1.58 -14.95 -2.24
C ALA A 35 -0.12 -15.36 -2.52
N ASN A 36 0.84 -14.47 -2.20
CA ASN A 36 2.27 -14.65 -2.48
C ASN A 36 3.10 -15.06 -1.26
N ARG A 37 2.52 -15.78 -0.29
CA ARG A 37 3.27 -16.27 0.88
C ARG A 37 4.40 -17.22 0.47
N THR A 38 5.56 -17.07 1.10
CA THR A 38 6.71 -17.95 0.88
C THR A 38 6.44 -19.38 1.38
N SER A 39 5.71 -19.54 2.49
CA SER A 39 5.33 -20.85 3.02
C SER A 39 3.82 -21.10 2.86
N ILE A 40 3.46 -22.27 2.35
CA ILE A 40 2.07 -22.72 2.24
C ILE A 40 1.35 -22.81 3.60
N LYS A 41 2.12 -22.95 4.69
CA LYS A 41 1.58 -23.03 6.05
C LYS A 41 1.33 -21.64 6.67
N SER A 42 1.76 -20.56 6.03
CA SER A 42 1.57 -19.21 6.56
C SER A 42 0.10 -18.80 6.50
N TYR A 43 -0.33 -18.02 7.48
CA TYR A 43 -1.67 -17.45 7.48
C TYR A 43 -1.86 -16.54 6.27
N ARG A 44 -2.87 -16.82 5.46
CA ARG A 44 -3.16 -16.09 4.22
C ARG A 44 -4.21 -15.00 4.38
N GLY A 45 -5.02 -15.04 5.40
CA GLY A 45 -6.16 -14.14 5.60
C GLY A 45 -7.50 -14.90 5.74
N PRO A 46 -8.61 -14.18 5.91
CA PRO A 46 -9.93 -14.77 6.07
C PRO A 46 -10.56 -15.28 4.74
N GLY A 47 -9.91 -15.01 3.60
CA GLY A 47 -10.49 -15.25 2.28
C GLY A 47 -11.43 -14.15 1.81
N VAL A 48 -11.84 -14.23 0.53
CA VAL A 48 -12.55 -13.14 -0.16
C VAL A 48 -13.87 -12.81 0.50
N ALA A 49 -14.76 -13.80 0.71
CA ALA A 49 -16.12 -13.56 1.21
C ALA A 49 -16.11 -12.86 2.58
N GLU A 50 -15.39 -13.42 3.53
CA GLU A 50 -15.33 -12.88 4.89
C GLU A 50 -14.53 -11.57 4.92
N GLY A 51 -13.44 -11.45 4.13
CA GLY A 51 -12.66 -10.23 4.04
C GLY A 51 -13.48 -9.06 3.50
N LEU A 52 -14.30 -9.27 2.47
CA LEU A 52 -15.20 -8.25 1.93
C LEU A 52 -16.28 -7.85 2.92
N ARG A 53 -16.85 -8.79 3.65
CA ARG A 53 -17.81 -8.50 4.73
C ARG A 53 -17.18 -7.59 5.79
N ILE A 54 -15.95 -7.88 6.20
CA ILE A 54 -15.22 -7.06 7.19
C ILE A 54 -14.94 -5.65 6.64
N LEU A 55 -14.46 -5.54 5.40
CA LEU A 55 -14.19 -4.23 4.76
C LEU A 55 -15.46 -3.40 4.61
N HIS A 56 -16.58 -4.01 4.23
CA HIS A 56 -17.89 -3.36 4.20
C HIS A 56 -18.26 -2.78 5.58
N ASN A 57 -18.10 -3.58 6.65
CA ASN A 57 -18.39 -3.14 8.01
C ASN A 57 -17.48 -1.98 8.46
N VAL A 58 -16.20 -2.02 8.08
CA VAL A 58 -15.26 -0.90 8.34
C VAL A 58 -15.72 0.37 7.63
N ALA A 59 -16.02 0.28 6.33
CA ALA A 59 -16.47 1.42 5.54
C ALA A 59 -17.74 2.06 6.13
N ALA A 60 -18.74 1.22 6.44
CA ALA A 60 -20.02 1.67 6.97
C ALA A 60 -19.90 2.29 8.36
N ARG A 61 -19.11 1.69 9.26
CA ARG A 61 -18.99 2.13 10.65
C ARG A 61 -18.08 3.34 10.82
N VAL A 62 -16.91 3.33 10.17
CA VAL A 62 -15.92 4.39 10.34
C VAL A 62 -16.14 5.56 9.36
N LYS A 63 -16.94 5.32 8.31
CA LYS A 63 -17.30 6.28 7.24
C LYS A 63 -16.04 6.79 6.52
N ILE A 64 -15.23 5.86 6.08
CA ILE A 64 -14.00 6.10 5.32
C ILE A 64 -13.97 5.23 4.07
N PRO A 65 -13.32 5.66 2.99
CA PRO A 65 -13.06 4.81 1.84
C PRO A 65 -12.15 3.63 2.21
N VAL A 66 -12.38 2.50 1.53
CA VAL A 66 -11.62 1.26 1.74
C VAL A 66 -10.95 0.79 0.46
N LEU A 67 -9.79 0.15 0.63
CA LEU A 67 -8.96 -0.39 -0.43
C LEU A 67 -8.57 -1.84 -0.10
N THR A 68 -8.58 -2.71 -1.10
CA THR A 68 -7.97 -4.04 -1.00
C THR A 68 -7.23 -4.43 -2.27
N ASP A 69 -6.32 -5.35 -2.17
CA ASP A 69 -5.63 -5.95 -3.31
C ASP A 69 -6.45 -7.09 -3.92
N VAL A 70 -6.39 -7.21 -5.25
CA VAL A 70 -6.99 -8.30 -6.04
C VAL A 70 -5.89 -9.12 -6.70
N HIS A 71 -6.08 -10.44 -6.80
CA HIS A 71 -5.07 -11.37 -7.30
C HIS A 71 -5.50 -12.05 -8.59
N GLU A 72 -6.81 -12.18 -8.82
CA GLU A 72 -7.40 -12.82 -9.98
C GLU A 72 -8.50 -11.95 -10.58
N GLY A 73 -8.61 -11.93 -11.91
CA GLY A 73 -9.62 -11.14 -12.61
C GLY A 73 -11.06 -11.56 -12.28
N ALA A 74 -11.28 -12.85 -11.94
CA ALA A 74 -12.58 -13.38 -11.56
C ALA A 74 -13.13 -12.78 -10.24
N ASP A 75 -12.24 -12.33 -9.35
CA ASP A 75 -12.62 -11.73 -8.08
C ASP A 75 -13.01 -10.24 -8.20
N VAL A 76 -12.52 -9.57 -9.24
CA VAL A 76 -12.69 -8.13 -9.40
C VAL A 76 -14.14 -7.66 -9.31
N PRO A 77 -15.14 -8.29 -9.98
CA PRO A 77 -16.52 -7.80 -9.91
C PRO A 77 -17.05 -7.73 -8.47
N ARG A 78 -16.92 -8.81 -7.72
CA ARG A 78 -17.42 -8.88 -6.33
C ARG A 78 -16.64 -7.98 -5.36
N VAL A 79 -15.33 -7.79 -5.59
CA VAL A 79 -14.49 -6.91 -4.77
C VAL A 79 -14.88 -5.46 -5.02
N ALA A 80 -15.13 -5.07 -6.28
CA ALA A 80 -15.51 -3.73 -6.68
C ALA A 80 -16.88 -3.28 -6.14
N GLU A 81 -17.77 -4.20 -5.76
CA GLU A 81 -19.03 -3.85 -5.10
C GLU A 81 -18.80 -3.26 -3.69
N VAL A 82 -17.71 -3.63 -3.03
CA VAL A 82 -17.44 -3.28 -1.64
C VAL A 82 -16.41 -2.17 -1.48
N VAL A 83 -15.35 -2.16 -2.32
CA VAL A 83 -14.24 -1.24 -2.11
C VAL A 83 -14.27 -0.03 -3.04
N ASP A 84 -13.66 1.06 -2.61
CA ASP A 84 -13.52 2.28 -3.40
C ASP A 84 -12.31 2.24 -4.32
N VAL A 85 -11.27 1.50 -3.92
CA VAL A 85 -10.02 1.36 -4.66
C VAL A 85 -9.60 -0.10 -4.75
N LEU A 86 -9.30 -0.56 -5.96
CA LEU A 86 -8.69 -1.86 -6.24
C LEU A 86 -7.16 -1.70 -6.35
N GLN A 87 -6.41 -2.54 -5.64
CA GLN A 87 -4.95 -2.55 -5.76
C GLN A 87 -4.47 -3.75 -6.56
N ILE A 88 -3.64 -3.49 -7.56
CA ILE A 88 -2.84 -4.51 -8.24
C ILE A 88 -1.54 -4.72 -7.46
N PRO A 89 -1.28 -5.93 -6.94
CA PRO A 89 -0.04 -6.22 -6.21
C PRO A 89 1.21 -6.01 -7.05
N ALA A 90 2.33 -5.73 -6.39
CA ALA A 90 3.60 -5.45 -7.07
C ALA A 90 4.06 -6.57 -8.02
N PHE A 91 3.92 -7.84 -7.62
CA PHE A 91 4.29 -8.97 -8.49
C PHE A 91 3.39 -9.12 -9.71
N LEU A 92 2.16 -8.59 -9.66
CA LEU A 92 1.17 -8.69 -10.73
C LEU A 92 1.02 -7.39 -11.55
N CYS A 93 1.88 -6.41 -11.32
CA CYS A 93 1.80 -5.08 -11.94
C CYS A 93 1.92 -5.08 -13.48
N ARG A 94 2.35 -6.18 -14.10
CA ARG A 94 2.40 -6.35 -15.55
C ARG A 94 1.28 -7.21 -16.14
N GLN A 95 0.44 -7.85 -15.30
CA GLN A 95 -0.64 -8.73 -15.74
C GLN A 95 -1.75 -7.94 -16.43
N THR A 96 -1.79 -8.02 -17.75
CA THR A 96 -2.71 -7.22 -18.59
C THR A 96 -4.16 -7.48 -18.23
N ASP A 97 -4.57 -8.74 -18.15
CA ASP A 97 -5.96 -9.10 -17.92
C ASP A 97 -6.47 -8.64 -16.55
N LEU A 98 -5.61 -8.73 -15.52
CA LEU A 98 -5.95 -8.26 -14.18
C LEU A 98 -6.11 -6.73 -14.13
N ILE A 99 -5.19 -5.99 -14.76
CA ILE A 99 -5.25 -4.52 -14.85
C ILE A 99 -6.51 -4.08 -15.60
N VAL A 100 -6.80 -4.71 -16.74
CA VAL A 100 -7.98 -4.41 -17.56
C VAL A 100 -9.27 -4.74 -16.81
N ALA A 101 -9.33 -5.89 -16.12
CA ALA A 101 -10.49 -6.24 -15.30
C ALA A 101 -10.72 -5.20 -14.20
N ALA A 102 -9.67 -4.84 -13.45
CA ALA A 102 -9.76 -3.82 -12.40
C ALA A 102 -10.20 -2.46 -12.97
N ALA A 103 -9.65 -2.03 -14.10
CA ALA A 103 -10.02 -0.78 -14.74
C ALA A 103 -11.50 -0.76 -15.16
N ARG A 104 -11.98 -1.83 -15.79
CA ARG A 104 -13.39 -1.96 -16.25
C ARG A 104 -14.40 -2.01 -15.12
N SER A 105 -13.98 -2.28 -13.88
CA SER A 105 -14.87 -2.21 -12.71
C SER A 105 -15.40 -0.78 -12.44
N GLY A 106 -14.74 0.23 -13.03
CA GLY A 106 -15.04 1.65 -12.79
C GLY A 106 -14.58 2.18 -11.42
N ARG A 107 -13.93 1.37 -10.56
CA ARG A 107 -13.31 1.85 -9.31
C ARG A 107 -11.95 2.50 -9.58
N ALA A 108 -11.44 3.29 -8.64
CA ALA A 108 -10.06 3.75 -8.72
C ALA A 108 -9.10 2.55 -8.65
N VAL A 109 -8.00 2.62 -9.40
CA VAL A 109 -7.01 1.53 -9.47
C VAL A 109 -5.65 2.03 -8.99
N ASN A 110 -5.13 1.37 -7.96
CA ASN A 110 -3.75 1.52 -7.51
C ASN A 110 -2.88 0.41 -8.09
N ILE A 111 -1.83 0.76 -8.83
CA ILE A 111 -0.88 -0.23 -9.34
C ILE A 111 0.42 -0.11 -8.53
N LYS A 112 0.72 -1.11 -7.69
CA LYS A 112 2.01 -1.14 -6.97
C LYS A 112 3.13 -1.50 -7.93
N LYS A 113 4.18 -0.67 -7.96
CA LYS A 113 5.35 -0.94 -8.79
C LYS A 113 6.05 -2.23 -8.35
N GLY A 114 6.27 -3.14 -9.29
CA GLY A 114 7.10 -4.33 -9.05
C GLY A 114 8.55 -3.94 -8.75
N GLN A 115 9.19 -4.72 -7.87
CA GLN A 115 10.60 -4.52 -7.50
C GLN A 115 11.56 -4.69 -8.69
N PHE A 116 11.08 -5.33 -9.75
CA PHE A 116 11.79 -5.66 -11.00
C PHE A 116 11.44 -4.72 -12.15
N VAL A 117 10.58 -3.71 -11.92
CA VAL A 117 10.11 -2.78 -12.96
C VAL A 117 10.75 -1.42 -12.77
N SER A 118 11.22 -0.82 -13.87
CA SER A 118 11.71 0.56 -13.83
C SER A 118 10.55 1.56 -13.63
N PRO A 119 10.81 2.74 -13.06
CA PRO A 119 9.77 3.76 -12.90
C PRO A 119 9.17 4.22 -14.24
N TRP A 120 9.98 4.29 -15.31
CA TRP A 120 9.52 4.65 -16.66
C TRP A 120 8.55 3.61 -17.25
N ASP A 121 8.81 2.31 -17.04
CA ASP A 121 7.99 1.22 -17.57
C ASP A 121 6.63 1.10 -16.88
N MET A 122 6.45 1.72 -15.69
CA MET A 122 5.14 1.79 -15.04
C MET A 122 4.11 2.54 -15.89
N ARG A 123 4.53 3.40 -16.81
CA ARG A 123 3.65 4.06 -17.78
C ARG A 123 2.79 3.05 -18.53
N HIS A 124 3.38 1.95 -18.99
CA HIS A 124 2.64 0.92 -19.74
C HIS A 124 1.52 0.27 -18.91
N ALA A 125 1.71 0.10 -17.60
CA ALA A 125 0.66 -0.42 -16.74
C ALA A 125 -0.49 0.59 -16.57
N VAL A 126 -0.16 1.87 -16.43
CA VAL A 126 -1.15 2.96 -16.37
C VAL A 126 -1.92 3.08 -17.70
N GLU A 127 -1.22 3.02 -18.83
CA GLU A 127 -1.82 3.08 -20.16
C GLU A 127 -2.82 1.95 -20.41
N LYS A 128 -2.53 0.72 -19.96
CA LYS A 128 -3.49 -0.40 -20.04
C LYS A 128 -4.81 -0.09 -19.34
N ALA A 129 -4.74 0.51 -18.15
CA ALA A 129 -5.94 0.87 -17.41
C ALA A 129 -6.71 2.00 -18.10
N ARG A 130 -6.02 3.02 -18.62
CA ARG A 130 -6.63 4.12 -19.37
C ARG A 130 -7.27 3.65 -20.68
N GLN A 131 -6.57 2.81 -21.44
CA GLN A 131 -7.12 2.22 -22.67
C GLN A 131 -8.32 1.31 -22.41
N ALA A 132 -8.43 0.75 -21.19
CA ALA A 132 -9.61 0.04 -20.73
C ALA A 132 -10.77 0.97 -20.27
N GLY A 133 -10.59 2.30 -20.37
CA GLY A 133 -11.62 3.31 -20.07
C GLY A 133 -11.58 3.89 -18.66
N ASN A 134 -10.47 3.74 -17.91
CA ASN A 134 -10.38 4.23 -16.53
C ASN A 134 -9.24 5.22 -16.33
N GLU A 135 -9.57 6.50 -16.14
CA GLU A 135 -8.61 7.57 -15.82
C GLU A 135 -8.25 7.64 -14.32
N ARG A 136 -9.01 6.98 -13.43
CA ARG A 136 -8.78 6.99 -11.98
C ARG A 136 -7.71 5.97 -11.58
N VAL A 137 -6.49 6.21 -12.06
CA VAL A 137 -5.34 5.33 -11.84
C VAL A 137 -4.23 6.09 -11.15
N PHE A 138 -3.64 5.48 -10.14
CA PHE A 138 -2.43 5.96 -9.48
C PHE A 138 -1.45 4.81 -9.24
N VAL A 139 -0.19 5.13 -9.00
CA VAL A 139 0.87 4.15 -8.79
C VAL A 139 1.44 4.24 -7.39
N THR A 140 1.95 3.12 -6.87
CA THR A 140 2.63 3.08 -5.57
C THR A 140 4.06 2.60 -5.74
N GLU A 141 5.03 3.46 -5.40
CA GLU A 141 6.45 3.11 -5.27
C GLU A 141 6.68 2.34 -3.98
N ARG A 142 7.50 1.26 -4.04
CA ARG A 142 7.82 0.41 -2.88
C ARG A 142 9.25 -0.15 -2.89
N GLY A 143 10.12 0.45 -3.68
CA GLY A 143 11.51 0.02 -3.87
C GLY A 143 11.71 -0.94 -5.02
N SER A 144 12.97 -1.11 -5.37
CA SER A 144 13.46 -2.04 -6.39
C SER A 144 14.46 -3.01 -5.76
N SER A 145 14.54 -4.23 -6.30
CA SER A 145 15.53 -5.21 -5.89
C SER A 145 16.94 -4.71 -6.18
N PHE A 146 17.82 -4.81 -5.20
CA PHE A 146 19.22 -4.41 -5.32
C PHE A 146 20.10 -5.50 -4.70
N GLY A 147 20.62 -6.37 -5.53
CA GLY A 147 21.25 -7.62 -5.09
C GLY A 147 20.23 -8.61 -4.53
N TYR A 148 20.68 -9.53 -3.67
CA TYR A 148 19.84 -10.54 -3.05
C TYR A 148 19.20 -9.98 -1.75
N ASN A 149 17.91 -10.30 -1.55
CA ASN A 149 17.20 -10.06 -0.30
C ASN A 149 17.24 -8.61 0.21
N ASN A 150 17.41 -7.64 -0.68
CA ASN A 150 17.48 -6.23 -0.32
C ASN A 150 16.68 -5.37 -1.31
N LEU A 151 16.20 -4.24 -0.81
CA LEU A 151 15.47 -3.24 -1.59
C LEU A 151 16.12 -1.87 -1.42
N VAL A 152 16.12 -1.10 -2.51
CA VAL A 152 16.56 0.30 -2.52
C VAL A 152 15.47 1.15 -3.15
N VAL A 153 15.26 2.34 -2.61
CA VAL A 153 14.38 3.34 -3.20
C VAL A 153 15.22 4.43 -3.88
N ASP A 154 15.02 4.58 -5.16
CA ASP A 154 15.50 5.74 -5.88
C ASP A 154 14.44 6.85 -5.80
N MET A 155 14.71 7.91 -5.05
CA MET A 155 13.76 9.02 -4.88
C MET A 155 13.46 9.75 -6.20
N ARG A 156 14.31 9.63 -7.23
CA ARG A 156 14.04 10.15 -8.58
C ARG A 156 12.90 9.40 -9.27
N SER A 157 12.58 8.18 -8.85
CA SER A 157 11.45 7.42 -9.38
C SER A 157 10.11 8.12 -9.17
N LEU A 158 10.00 8.91 -8.10
CA LEU A 158 8.77 9.59 -7.71
C LEU A 158 8.37 10.68 -8.72
N PRO A 159 9.20 11.69 -9.01
CA PRO A 159 8.87 12.68 -10.04
C PRO A 159 8.73 12.06 -11.43
N VAL A 160 9.51 11.03 -11.79
CA VAL A 160 9.37 10.31 -13.06
C VAL A 160 7.97 9.72 -13.22
N MET A 161 7.47 9.00 -12.23
CA MET A 161 6.13 8.40 -12.31
C MET A 161 5.02 9.46 -12.22
N ARG A 162 5.26 10.59 -11.54
CA ARG A 162 4.29 11.69 -11.46
C ARG A 162 4.03 12.38 -12.81
N GLU A 163 4.89 12.21 -13.81
CA GLU A 163 4.63 12.71 -15.16
C GLU A 163 3.39 12.08 -15.82
N PHE A 164 3.02 10.86 -15.40
CA PHE A 164 1.92 10.14 -16.04
C PHE A 164 0.83 9.63 -15.09
N ALA A 165 1.04 9.63 -13.77
CA ALA A 165 0.00 9.26 -12.79
C ALA A 165 0.31 9.86 -11.42
N PRO A 166 -0.67 10.09 -10.54
CA PRO A 166 -0.42 10.37 -9.14
C PRO A 166 0.40 9.25 -8.48
N VAL A 167 1.31 9.61 -7.57
CA VAL A 167 2.24 8.67 -6.93
C VAL A 167 2.05 8.62 -5.42
N VAL A 168 1.84 7.40 -4.93
CA VAL A 168 1.89 7.07 -3.50
C VAL A 168 3.23 6.42 -3.19
N PHE A 169 3.84 6.75 -2.06
CA PHE A 169 5.05 6.08 -1.59
C PHE A 169 4.73 5.14 -0.42
N ASP A 170 5.06 3.86 -0.57
CA ASP A 170 4.95 2.85 0.47
C ASP A 170 6.25 2.80 1.29
N ALA A 171 6.23 3.50 2.43
CA ALA A 171 7.40 3.62 3.29
C ALA A 171 7.67 2.36 4.12
N THR A 172 6.70 1.45 4.23
CA THR A 172 6.83 0.23 5.03
C THR A 172 7.32 -0.97 4.24
N HIS A 173 6.78 -1.20 3.03
CA HIS A 173 7.28 -2.28 2.20
C HIS A 173 8.61 -1.94 1.51
N SER A 174 8.99 -0.68 1.43
CA SER A 174 10.31 -0.25 0.92
C SER A 174 11.47 -0.61 1.84
N VAL A 175 11.21 -0.84 3.13
CA VAL A 175 12.20 -1.26 4.13
C VAL A 175 12.18 -2.77 4.41
N GLN A 176 11.44 -3.53 3.63
CA GLN A 176 11.37 -4.98 3.73
C GLN A 176 12.69 -5.61 3.25
N LEU A 177 13.11 -6.68 3.91
CA LEU A 177 14.19 -7.55 3.48
C LEU A 177 13.57 -8.86 2.99
N PRO A 178 13.33 -9.02 1.67
CA PRO A 178 12.67 -10.19 1.13
C PRO A 178 13.45 -11.46 1.44
N SER A 179 12.77 -12.48 1.99
CA SER A 179 13.38 -13.80 2.30
C SER A 179 14.63 -13.78 3.20
N ALA A 180 14.88 -12.68 3.92
CA ALA A 180 16.04 -12.54 4.80
C ALA A 180 15.74 -13.04 6.22
N GLY A 181 15.05 -14.18 6.37
CA GLY A 181 14.89 -14.82 7.66
C GLY A 181 16.24 -15.37 8.16
N ALA A 182 16.71 -14.94 9.33
CA ALA A 182 17.74 -15.68 10.05
C ALA A 182 17.24 -17.12 10.23
N ASP A 183 18.14 -18.11 10.15
CA ASP A 183 17.87 -19.54 10.34
C ASP A 183 17.12 -20.26 9.18
N GLY A 184 17.17 -19.76 7.94
CA GLY A 184 16.55 -20.46 6.81
C GLY A 184 15.01 -20.51 6.85
N LYS A 185 14.39 -19.79 7.78
CA LYS A 185 12.93 -19.63 7.83
C LYS A 185 12.48 -18.68 6.72
N ALA A 186 11.48 -19.09 5.94
CA ALA A 186 10.87 -18.31 4.87
C ALA A 186 10.06 -17.13 5.43
N VAL A 187 10.71 -16.19 6.12
CA VAL A 187 10.11 -14.99 6.69
C VAL A 187 10.84 -13.77 6.15
N SER A 188 10.09 -12.83 5.60
CA SER A 188 10.67 -11.53 5.23
C SER A 188 11.05 -10.76 6.50
N GLY A 189 12.30 -10.30 6.57
CA GLY A 189 12.76 -9.34 7.56
C GLY A 189 12.33 -7.91 7.20
N GLY A 190 12.69 -6.96 8.05
CA GLY A 190 12.42 -5.54 7.80
C GLY A 190 13.33 -4.64 8.64
N GLN A 191 13.40 -3.39 8.24
CA GLN A 191 14.21 -2.34 8.88
C GLN A 191 13.30 -1.14 9.25
N PRO A 192 12.34 -1.31 10.17
CA PRO A 192 11.30 -0.31 10.47
C PRO A 192 11.85 1.02 10.96
N GLN A 193 13.10 1.07 11.47
CA GLN A 193 13.78 2.30 11.86
C GLN A 193 13.95 3.28 10.69
N PHE A 194 13.95 2.81 9.44
CA PHE A 194 14.09 3.66 8.25
C PHE A 194 12.75 4.15 7.67
N ILE A 195 11.60 3.68 8.19
CA ILE A 195 10.28 4.16 7.75
C ILE A 195 10.18 5.69 7.79
N PRO A 196 10.47 6.36 8.92
CA PRO A 196 10.36 7.83 8.99
C PRO A 196 11.36 8.55 8.09
N VAL A 197 12.54 7.96 7.85
CA VAL A 197 13.58 8.54 6.99
C VAL A 197 13.10 8.57 5.55
N LEU A 198 12.68 7.40 5.02
CA LEU A 198 12.23 7.28 3.63
C LEU A 198 10.92 8.02 3.39
N ALA A 199 9.99 8.00 4.36
CA ALA A 199 8.75 8.74 4.24
C ALA A 199 8.98 10.25 4.12
N ARG A 200 9.87 10.83 4.93
CA ARG A 200 10.24 12.26 4.83
C ARG A 200 10.90 12.58 3.49
N ALA A 201 11.82 11.73 3.05
CA ALA A 201 12.48 11.91 1.74
C ALA A 201 11.47 11.88 0.58
N ALA A 202 10.52 10.94 0.61
CA ALA A 202 9.47 10.84 -0.40
C ALA A 202 8.54 12.07 -0.39
N VAL A 203 8.15 12.57 0.78
CA VAL A 203 7.35 13.80 0.88
C VAL A 203 8.13 15.00 0.36
N ALA A 204 9.43 15.09 0.67
CA ALA A 204 10.29 16.14 0.13
C ALA A 204 10.45 16.06 -1.39
N ALA A 205 10.45 14.85 -1.96
CA ALA A 205 10.44 14.62 -3.41
C ALA A 205 9.08 14.89 -4.08
N GLY A 206 8.02 15.19 -3.30
CA GLY A 206 6.75 15.69 -3.80
C GLY A 206 5.72 14.61 -4.14
N VAL A 207 5.67 13.49 -3.39
CA VAL A 207 4.61 12.47 -3.57
C VAL A 207 3.21 13.00 -3.26
N ASP A 208 2.21 12.38 -3.88
CA ASP A 208 0.80 12.72 -3.72
C ASP A 208 0.18 12.05 -2.49
N GLY A 209 0.75 10.93 -2.04
CA GLY A 209 0.29 10.20 -0.87
C GLY A 209 1.36 9.31 -0.25
N ILE A 210 1.11 8.87 0.99
CA ILE A 210 1.97 7.93 1.72
C ILE A 210 1.15 6.71 2.09
N PHE A 211 1.70 5.53 1.87
CA PHE A 211 1.20 4.27 2.37
C PHE A 211 2.05 3.82 3.57
N LEU A 212 1.38 3.42 4.64
CA LEU A 212 2.00 2.87 5.86
C LEU A 212 1.26 1.60 6.28
N GLU A 213 1.97 0.49 6.41
CA GLU A 213 1.49 -0.67 7.16
C GLU A 213 1.61 -0.34 8.65
N VAL A 214 0.47 -0.30 9.36
CA VAL A 214 0.40 0.09 10.76
C VAL A 214 -0.19 -1.05 11.56
N HIS A 215 0.40 -1.35 12.72
CA HIS A 215 -0.11 -2.37 13.62
C HIS A 215 -0.01 -1.91 15.08
N ASP A 216 -0.97 -2.26 15.93
CA ASP A 216 -0.95 -1.93 17.36
C ASP A 216 0.10 -2.72 18.15
N ASN A 217 0.44 -3.92 17.66
CA ASN A 217 1.54 -4.75 18.20
C ASN A 217 2.27 -5.48 17.06
N PRO A 218 3.25 -4.86 16.37
CA PRO A 218 3.95 -5.46 15.22
C PRO A 218 4.56 -6.83 15.48
N ALA A 219 4.98 -7.12 16.74
CA ALA A 219 5.56 -8.40 17.11
C ALA A 219 4.56 -9.58 17.05
N GLN A 220 3.25 -9.28 17.12
CA GLN A 220 2.18 -10.26 17.05
C GLN A 220 1.45 -10.25 15.69
N ALA A 221 1.84 -9.37 14.78
CA ALA A 221 1.22 -9.28 13.47
C ALA A 221 1.32 -10.59 12.70
N LYS A 222 0.21 -11.03 12.10
CA LYS A 222 0.16 -12.25 11.28
C LYS A 222 0.82 -12.08 9.91
N SER A 223 1.14 -10.83 9.53
CA SER A 223 1.85 -10.47 8.30
C SER A 223 2.60 -9.17 8.47
N ASP A 224 3.76 -9.09 7.81
CA ASP A 224 4.54 -7.85 7.64
C ASP A 224 4.98 -7.16 8.95
N GLY A 225 4.86 -7.85 10.10
CA GLY A 225 5.24 -7.32 11.40
C GLY A 225 6.64 -6.70 11.45
N PRO A 226 7.70 -7.36 10.92
CA PRO A 226 9.06 -6.82 10.94
C PRO A 226 9.24 -5.47 10.24
N ASN A 227 8.33 -5.09 9.34
CA ASN A 227 8.35 -3.81 8.64
C ASN A 227 7.12 -2.93 8.89
N ALA A 228 6.27 -3.29 9.85
CA ALA A 228 5.13 -2.46 10.22
C ALA A 228 5.53 -1.30 11.15
N LEU A 229 4.86 -0.18 10.98
CA LEU A 229 4.94 0.94 11.91
C LEU A 229 4.03 0.67 13.12
N GLU A 230 4.55 0.85 14.31
CA GLU A 230 3.74 0.77 15.53
C GLU A 230 2.72 1.92 15.60
N LEU A 231 1.46 1.61 15.90
CA LEU A 231 0.35 2.58 15.93
C LEU A 231 0.64 3.78 16.84
N SER A 232 1.30 3.56 17.96
CA SER A 232 1.71 4.62 18.91
C SER A 232 2.61 5.69 18.27
N LYS A 233 3.38 5.34 17.25
CA LYS A 233 4.31 6.23 16.54
C LYS A 233 3.68 6.97 15.36
N LEU A 234 2.48 6.53 14.89
CA LEU A 234 1.85 7.03 13.69
C LEU A 234 1.67 8.55 13.69
N ARG A 235 1.12 9.10 14.79
CA ARG A 235 0.85 10.54 14.90
C ARG A 235 2.12 11.36 14.72
N GLY A 236 3.18 11.04 15.46
CA GLY A 236 4.46 11.78 15.37
C GLY A 236 5.10 11.70 13.99
N VAL A 237 4.99 10.55 13.31
CA VAL A 237 5.46 10.41 11.92
C VAL A 237 4.65 11.33 11.00
N LEU A 238 3.32 11.31 11.05
CA LEU A 238 2.48 12.15 10.20
C LEU A 238 2.69 13.65 10.44
N GLU A 239 2.88 14.09 11.67
CA GLU A 239 3.20 15.48 12.02
C GLU A 239 4.53 15.92 11.37
N GLN A 240 5.57 15.06 11.40
CA GLN A 240 6.83 15.32 10.71
C GLN A 240 6.65 15.41 9.19
N LEU A 241 5.85 14.54 8.58
CA LEU A 241 5.58 14.56 7.15
C LEU A 241 4.85 15.83 6.73
N LEU A 242 3.89 16.28 7.53
CA LEU A 242 3.20 17.57 7.29
C LEU A 242 4.15 18.76 7.37
N ALA A 243 5.08 18.76 8.33
CA ALA A 243 6.10 19.81 8.44
C ALA A 243 7.03 19.84 7.22
N VAL A 244 7.49 18.67 6.75
CA VAL A 244 8.30 18.56 5.53
C VAL A 244 7.51 19.05 4.32
N ARG A 245 6.26 18.60 4.14
CA ARG A 245 5.40 19.04 3.04
C ARG A 245 5.24 20.56 3.02
N LYS A 246 4.96 21.14 4.18
CA LYS A 246 4.85 22.60 4.31
C LYS A 246 6.13 23.31 3.87
N ALA A 247 7.29 22.83 4.29
CA ALA A 247 8.58 23.42 3.95
C ALA A 247 8.87 23.43 2.46
N VAL A 248 8.56 22.31 1.76
CA VAL A 248 8.84 22.19 0.30
C VAL A 248 7.75 22.78 -0.59
N THR A 249 6.54 23.07 -0.05
CA THR A 249 5.46 23.70 -0.81
C THR A 249 5.37 25.23 -0.60
N MET A 250 6.14 25.77 0.32
CA MET A 250 6.27 27.21 0.44
C MET A 250 6.94 27.73 -0.81
N LYS A 251 6.21 28.48 -1.65
CA LYS A 251 6.80 29.22 -2.77
C LYS A 251 7.84 30.15 -2.21
N GLU A 252 9.01 30.17 -2.84
CA GLU A 252 9.94 31.28 -2.69
C GLU A 252 9.17 32.56 -3.01
N SER A 253 8.98 33.40 -2.00
CA SER A 253 8.35 34.70 -2.11
C SER A 253 9.32 35.71 -2.69
#